data_3aec0518e9fbf690483d42507ef9868e
#
_entry.id   3aec0518e9fbf690483d42507ef9868e
#
_cell.length_a   1.000
_cell.length_b   1.000
_cell.length_c   1.000
_cell.angle_alpha   90.00
_cell.angle_beta   90.00
_cell.angle_gamma   90.00
#
_symmetry.space_group_name_H-M   'P 1'
#
loop_
_entity.id
_entity.type
_entity.pdbx_description
1 polymer ?
#
loop_
_entity_poly.entity_id
_entity_poly.type
_entity_poly.pdbx_seq_one_letter_code
_entity_poly.pdbx_strand_id
1 'polypeptide(L)'
;PACNSFGNFGLTLGTAASKLSSETTSHDYIFQAKTLFKELNPDGWGFGVAIGTAQHENKLHPGPNGLGSTYVYFPISHSFLEDQLITHVNFGYTHFKETSKESLTWGVGSEYKLRENLLYVLESFGDQHTSAYVQTGLRYSVVPDIFQIDTTVGRQFNKDDSDWLSIGIRYTPDKLF
;
A
#
# COMPACT_ATOMS: atom_id res chain seq x y z
N PRO A 1 -11.28 4.86 -1.44
CA PRO A 1 -11.22 5.89 -2.48
C PRO A 1 -10.87 7.22 -1.87
N ALA A 2 -9.70 7.80 -2.23
CA ALA A 2 -9.40 9.15 -1.85
C ALA A 2 -10.30 10.05 -2.69
N CYS A 3 -11.33 10.65 -2.09
CA CYS A 3 -12.12 11.67 -2.75
C CYS A 3 -11.24 12.89 -2.98
N ASN A 4 -11.06 13.28 -4.23
CA ASN A 4 -10.19 14.37 -4.61
C ASN A 4 -11.00 15.55 -5.10
N SER A 5 -10.78 16.69 -4.48
CA SER A 5 -11.32 17.98 -4.92
C SER A 5 -10.74 18.46 -6.27
N PHE A 6 -9.74 17.76 -6.81
CA PHE A 6 -9.06 18.04 -8.07
C PHE A 6 -9.12 16.84 -9.04
N GLY A 7 -10.31 16.29 -9.27
CA GLY A 7 -10.45 15.12 -10.13
C GLY A 7 -9.80 13.88 -9.49
N ASN A 8 -9.27 12.97 -10.30
CA ASN A 8 -8.75 11.67 -9.84
C ASN A 8 -7.31 11.71 -9.28
N PHE A 9 -6.87 12.84 -8.74
CA PHE A 9 -5.52 13.04 -8.20
C PHE A 9 -5.51 12.99 -6.67
N GLY A 10 -4.61 12.23 -6.06
CA GLY A 10 -4.44 12.09 -4.63
C GLY A 10 -2.99 12.21 -4.18
N LEU A 11 -2.78 12.86 -3.04
CA LEU A 11 -1.50 12.90 -2.34
C LEU A 11 -1.60 12.07 -1.06
N THR A 12 -0.56 11.32 -0.76
CA THR A 12 -0.45 10.53 0.46
C THR A 12 0.85 10.90 1.16
N LEU A 13 0.74 11.18 2.45
CA LEU A 13 1.86 11.23 3.39
C LEU A 13 1.68 10.06 4.34
N GLY A 14 2.71 9.26 4.53
CA GLY A 14 2.66 8.11 5.41
C GLY A 14 3.92 8.02 6.27
N THR A 15 3.77 7.41 7.42
CA THR A 15 4.87 6.98 8.26
C THR A 15 4.62 5.55 8.72
N ALA A 16 5.67 4.74 8.77
CA ALA A 16 5.64 3.41 9.35
C ALA A 16 6.77 3.29 10.37
N ALA A 17 6.52 2.59 11.46
CA ALA A 17 7.52 2.26 12.44
C ALA A 17 7.69 0.75 12.50
N SER A 18 8.92 0.26 12.42
CA SER A 18 9.23 -1.16 12.55
C SER A 18 10.28 -1.38 13.63
N LYS A 19 10.13 -2.46 14.39
CA LYS A 19 11.09 -2.88 15.42
C LYS A 19 11.41 -4.35 15.23
N LEU A 20 12.64 -4.65 14.93
CA LEU A 20 13.16 -6.02 14.98
C LEU A 20 13.59 -6.33 16.42
N SER A 21 13.44 -7.57 16.86
CA SER A 21 13.52 -7.98 18.28
C SER A 21 14.82 -7.63 19.03
N SER A 22 15.86 -7.21 18.35
CA SER A 22 17.16 -6.83 18.94
C SER A 22 17.69 -5.47 18.50
N GLU A 23 16.94 -4.72 17.70
CA GLU A 23 17.42 -3.47 17.09
C GLU A 23 16.59 -2.24 17.51
N THR A 24 17.15 -1.07 17.25
CA THR A 24 16.46 0.21 17.40
C THR A 24 15.25 0.27 16.48
N THR A 25 14.18 0.89 16.97
CA THR A 25 13.00 1.21 16.12
C THR A 25 13.45 2.04 14.94
N SER A 26 13.08 1.64 13.73
CA SER A 26 13.25 2.42 12.51
C SER A 26 11.94 3.04 12.07
N HIS A 27 12.00 4.23 11.52
CA HIS A 27 10.85 4.93 10.97
C HIS A 27 11.03 5.14 9.47
N ASP A 28 9.95 4.92 8.73
CA ASP A 28 9.88 5.18 7.31
C ASP A 28 8.92 6.33 7.04
N TYR A 29 9.31 7.21 6.14
CA TYR A 29 8.48 8.30 5.66
C TYR A 29 8.18 8.08 4.19
N ILE A 30 6.91 8.16 3.83
CA ILE A 30 6.43 7.93 2.46
C ILE A 30 5.71 9.18 1.98
N PHE A 31 6.08 9.63 0.80
CA PHE A 31 5.34 10.62 0.05
C PHE A 31 4.94 10.04 -1.31
N GLN A 32 3.66 10.11 -1.63
CA GLN A 32 3.13 9.52 -2.84
C GLN A 32 2.09 10.43 -3.50
N ALA A 33 2.15 10.51 -4.80
CA ALA A 33 1.10 11.06 -5.65
C ALA A 33 0.45 9.92 -6.47
N LYS A 34 -0.86 9.94 -6.57
CA LYS A 34 -1.64 8.96 -7.33
C LYS A 34 -2.69 9.66 -8.19
N THR A 35 -2.89 9.15 -9.40
CA THR A 35 -4.02 9.53 -10.25
C THR A 35 -4.71 8.30 -10.82
N LEU A 36 -6.03 8.37 -10.97
CA LEU A 36 -6.83 7.34 -11.62
C LEU A 36 -7.14 7.80 -13.04
N PHE A 37 -6.87 6.95 -14.01
CA PHE A 37 -7.30 7.15 -15.39
C PHE A 37 -8.72 6.67 -15.60
N LYS A 38 -9.11 5.66 -14.84
CA LYS A 38 -10.46 5.12 -14.79
C LYS A 38 -10.80 4.73 -13.36
N GLU A 39 -11.91 5.24 -12.87
CA GLU A 39 -12.45 4.85 -11.57
C GLU A 39 -13.02 3.43 -11.61
N LEU A 40 -12.93 2.74 -10.48
CA LEU A 40 -13.55 1.44 -10.30
C LEU A 40 -15.05 1.63 -10.12
N ASN A 41 -15.82 1.00 -10.99
CA ASN A 41 -17.28 0.93 -10.88
C ASN A 41 -17.69 -0.51 -10.46
N PRO A 42 -18.89 -0.70 -9.92
CA PRO A 42 -19.42 -2.03 -9.64
C PRO A 42 -19.35 -2.93 -10.87
N ASP A 43 -18.86 -4.16 -10.66
CA ASP A 43 -18.62 -5.16 -11.72
C ASP A 43 -17.75 -4.66 -12.90
N GLY A 44 -16.91 -3.67 -12.64
CA GLY A 44 -16.07 -3.02 -13.64
C GLY A 44 -14.59 -2.98 -13.30
N TRP A 45 -13.84 -2.29 -14.15
CA TRP A 45 -12.39 -2.09 -14.02
C TRP A 45 -12.06 -0.66 -13.63
N GLY A 46 -11.07 -0.52 -12.77
CA GLY A 46 -10.40 0.74 -12.47
C GLY A 46 -8.89 0.60 -12.63
N PHE A 47 -8.21 1.65 -13.06
CA PHE A 47 -6.76 1.67 -13.15
C PHE A 47 -6.18 3.08 -13.04
N GLY A 48 -4.91 3.15 -12.65
CA GLY A 48 -4.22 4.41 -12.45
C GLY A 48 -2.72 4.28 -12.46
N VAL A 49 -2.05 5.31 -11.97
CA VAL A 49 -0.62 5.32 -11.70
C VAL A 49 -0.35 5.99 -10.35
N ALA A 50 0.64 5.48 -9.65
CA ALA A 50 1.18 6.11 -8.46
C ALA A 50 2.69 6.24 -8.58
N ILE A 51 3.21 7.38 -8.14
CA ILE A 51 4.65 7.65 -8.02
C ILE A 51 4.94 8.12 -6.61
N GLY A 52 6.08 7.75 -6.07
CA GLY A 52 6.40 8.16 -4.72
C GLY A 52 7.86 7.99 -4.37
N THR A 53 8.15 8.39 -3.14
CA THR A 53 9.45 8.21 -2.51
C THR A 53 9.26 7.69 -1.10
N ALA A 54 10.17 6.81 -0.67
CA ALA A 54 10.23 6.29 0.68
C ALA A 54 11.62 6.58 1.26
N GLN A 55 11.68 7.03 2.50
CA GLN A 55 12.91 7.36 3.19
C GLN A 55 12.96 6.69 4.55
N HIS A 56 14.07 6.00 4.86
CA HIS A 56 14.35 5.40 6.16
C HIS A 56 15.04 6.40 7.09
N GLU A 57 14.56 6.53 8.33
CA GLU A 57 15.09 7.49 9.30
C GLU A 57 16.56 7.24 9.67
N ASN A 58 16.96 5.98 9.79
CA ASN A 58 18.34 5.61 10.18
C ASN A 58 19.42 5.94 9.13
N LYS A 59 19.02 6.46 7.97
CA LYS A 59 19.92 6.86 6.89
C LYS A 59 19.51 8.23 6.32
N LEU A 60 19.26 9.17 7.20
CA LEU A 60 18.99 10.58 6.89
C LEU A 60 20.24 11.29 6.32
N HIS A 61 20.89 10.72 5.35
CA HIS A 61 21.71 11.48 4.45
C HIS A 61 20.92 11.65 3.16
N PRO A 62 20.20 12.77 3.01
CA PRO A 62 19.59 13.06 1.73
C PRO A 62 20.74 13.09 0.71
N GLY A 63 20.68 12.22 -0.28
CA GLY A 63 21.56 12.34 -1.43
C GLY A 63 21.35 13.72 -2.07
N PRO A 64 22.09 14.06 -3.11
CA PRO A 64 22.09 15.40 -3.71
C PRO A 64 20.70 15.97 -4.03
N ASN A 65 19.67 15.14 -4.09
CA ASN A 65 18.29 15.53 -4.41
C ASN A 65 17.30 15.44 -3.24
N GLY A 66 17.72 15.10 -2.03
CA GLY A 66 16.84 15.00 -0.85
C GLY A 66 15.78 13.89 -0.88
N LEU A 67 15.70 13.11 -1.94
CA LEU A 67 14.73 12.02 -2.09
C LEU A 67 15.35 10.69 -1.62
N GLY A 68 14.54 9.87 -0.98
CA GLY A 68 14.84 8.47 -0.65
C GLY A 68 14.72 7.55 -1.86
N SER A 69 14.44 6.27 -1.62
CA SER A 69 14.07 5.34 -2.70
C SER A 69 12.85 5.85 -3.44
N THR A 70 12.85 5.76 -4.75
CA THR A 70 11.75 6.22 -5.61
C THR A 70 11.07 5.05 -6.28
N TYR A 71 9.76 5.16 -6.47
CA TYR A 71 8.98 4.12 -7.12
C TYR A 71 7.87 4.67 -8.00
N VAL A 72 7.48 3.83 -8.96
CA VAL A 72 6.26 4.00 -9.75
C VAL A 72 5.54 2.66 -9.79
N TYR A 73 4.21 2.66 -9.68
CA TYR A 73 3.42 1.47 -9.91
C TYR A 73 2.08 1.78 -10.59
N PHE A 74 1.53 0.77 -11.24
CA PHE A 74 0.29 0.82 -11.99
C PHE A 74 -0.73 -0.10 -11.32
N PRO A 75 -1.65 0.43 -10.50
CA PRO A 75 -2.73 -0.33 -9.92
C PRO A 75 -3.83 -0.58 -10.95
N ILE A 76 -4.27 -1.83 -11.02
CA ILE A 76 -5.43 -2.27 -11.77
C ILE A 76 -6.34 -2.99 -10.80
N SER A 77 -7.61 -2.63 -10.79
CA SER A 77 -8.61 -3.25 -9.92
C SER A 77 -9.81 -3.71 -10.72
N HIS A 78 -10.40 -4.79 -10.29
CA HIS A 78 -11.67 -5.29 -10.83
C HIS A 78 -12.63 -5.61 -9.71
N SER A 79 -13.84 -5.10 -9.81
CA SER A 79 -14.95 -5.41 -8.93
C SER A 79 -15.78 -6.55 -9.49
N PHE A 80 -16.27 -7.41 -8.61
CA PHE A 80 -17.15 -8.54 -8.90
C PHE A 80 -18.29 -8.57 -7.90
N LEU A 81 -19.41 -9.15 -8.31
CA LEU A 81 -20.55 -9.41 -7.43
C LEU A 81 -21.07 -8.14 -6.74
N GLU A 82 -21.25 -7.07 -7.51
CA GLU A 82 -21.74 -5.78 -6.99
C GLU A 82 -20.86 -5.26 -5.83
N ASP A 83 -19.54 -5.22 -6.03
CA ASP A 83 -18.52 -4.81 -5.06
C ASP A 83 -18.38 -5.74 -3.82
N GLN A 84 -18.89 -6.95 -3.89
CA GLN A 84 -18.68 -7.93 -2.82
C GLN A 84 -17.25 -8.48 -2.80
N LEU A 85 -16.63 -8.59 -3.98
CA LEU A 85 -15.25 -8.99 -4.15
C LEU A 85 -14.53 -7.99 -5.04
N ILE A 86 -13.47 -7.39 -4.56
CA ILE A 86 -12.58 -6.55 -5.35
C ILE A 86 -11.21 -7.22 -5.43
N THR A 87 -10.67 -7.33 -6.63
CA THR A 87 -9.31 -7.83 -6.85
C THR A 87 -8.42 -6.70 -7.34
N HIS A 88 -7.15 -6.77 -6.96
CA HIS A 88 -6.14 -5.78 -7.29
C HIS A 88 -4.91 -6.46 -7.87
N VAL A 89 -4.34 -5.88 -8.90
CA VAL A 89 -3.03 -6.24 -9.45
C VAL A 89 -2.21 -4.98 -9.56
N ASN A 90 -0.99 -5.02 -9.06
CA ASN A 90 -0.04 -3.92 -9.14
C ASN A 90 1.23 -4.37 -9.84
N PHE A 91 1.72 -3.57 -10.77
CA PHE A 91 3.05 -3.72 -11.35
C PHE A 91 3.82 -2.43 -11.15
N GLY A 92 5.06 -2.54 -10.74
CA GLY A 92 5.84 -1.37 -10.41
C GLY A 92 7.33 -1.53 -10.66
N TYR A 93 8.01 -0.42 -10.47
CA TYR A 93 9.44 -0.31 -10.54
C TYR A 93 9.92 0.56 -9.38
N THR A 94 10.95 0.10 -8.69
CA THR A 94 11.54 0.79 -7.55
C THR A 94 13.04 0.95 -7.78
N HIS A 95 13.53 2.16 -7.60
CA HIS A 95 14.94 2.47 -7.50
C HIS A 95 15.32 2.65 -6.04
N PHE A 96 16.12 1.72 -5.50
CA PHE A 96 16.63 1.76 -4.13
C PHE A 96 17.88 2.64 -4.07
N LYS A 97 17.77 3.82 -3.55
CA LYS A 97 18.86 4.77 -3.46
C LYS A 97 20.06 4.26 -2.68
N GLU A 98 19.82 3.56 -1.58
CA GLU A 98 20.87 3.08 -0.68
C GLU A 98 21.79 2.05 -1.32
N THR A 99 21.27 1.23 -2.19
CA THR A 99 22.01 0.15 -2.87
C THR A 99 22.27 0.46 -4.33
N SER A 100 21.71 1.57 -4.85
CA SER A 100 21.65 1.91 -6.28
C SER A 100 21.13 0.75 -7.14
N LYS A 101 20.24 -0.07 -6.55
CA LYS A 101 19.61 -1.21 -7.24
C LYS A 101 18.22 -0.82 -7.73
N GLU A 102 17.85 -1.46 -8.79
CA GLU A 102 16.53 -1.33 -9.41
C GLU A 102 15.78 -2.65 -9.27
N SER A 103 14.48 -2.59 -9.07
CA SER A 103 13.66 -3.79 -8.93
C SER A 103 12.30 -3.60 -9.57
N LEU A 104 11.88 -4.62 -10.33
CA LEU A 104 10.49 -4.77 -10.73
C LEU A 104 9.71 -5.34 -9.57
N THR A 105 8.63 -4.67 -9.21
CA THR A 105 7.75 -5.04 -8.10
C THR A 105 6.39 -5.48 -8.62
N TRP A 106 5.74 -6.35 -7.89
CA TRP A 106 4.41 -6.82 -8.21
C TRP A 106 3.58 -7.04 -6.94
N GLY A 107 2.27 -7.00 -7.08
CA GLY A 107 1.33 -7.33 -6.02
C GLY A 107 0.03 -7.81 -6.60
N VAL A 108 -0.58 -8.77 -5.92
CA VAL A 108 -1.94 -9.26 -6.20
C VAL A 108 -2.69 -9.27 -4.87
N GLY A 109 -3.89 -8.73 -4.85
CA GLY A 109 -4.69 -8.67 -3.65
C GLY A 109 -6.17 -8.88 -3.92
N SER A 110 -6.90 -9.16 -2.86
CA SER A 110 -8.35 -9.21 -2.89
C SER A 110 -8.94 -8.68 -1.59
N GLU A 111 -10.06 -8.01 -1.72
CA GLU A 111 -10.91 -7.57 -0.61
C GLU A 111 -12.28 -8.21 -0.76
N TYR A 112 -12.70 -8.96 0.25
CA TYR A 112 -14.01 -9.61 0.28
C TYR A 112 -14.86 -9.00 1.40
N LYS A 113 -16.04 -8.51 1.04
CA LYS A 113 -16.98 -7.90 1.96
C LYS A 113 -17.67 -8.97 2.80
N LEU A 114 -17.27 -9.09 4.07
CA LEU A 114 -17.91 -9.97 5.05
C LEU A 114 -19.19 -9.34 5.61
N ARG A 115 -19.17 -8.02 5.81
CA ARG A 115 -20.29 -7.16 6.25
C ARG A 115 -20.09 -5.76 5.67
N GLU A 116 -21.09 -4.90 5.78
CA GLU A 116 -21.03 -3.51 5.29
C GLU A 116 -19.81 -2.73 5.81
N ASN A 117 -19.36 -3.05 7.01
CA ASN A 117 -18.25 -2.37 7.67
C ASN A 117 -17.02 -3.26 7.91
N LEU A 118 -17.00 -4.50 7.37
CA LEU A 118 -15.93 -5.45 7.61
C LEU A 118 -15.51 -6.13 6.30
N LEU A 119 -14.25 -5.92 5.92
CA LEU A 119 -13.62 -6.57 4.78
C LEU A 119 -12.57 -7.59 5.25
N TYR A 120 -12.51 -8.71 4.57
CA TYR A 120 -11.39 -9.64 4.62
C TYR A 120 -10.41 -9.28 3.49
N VAL A 121 -9.14 -9.18 3.83
CA VAL A 121 -8.07 -8.80 2.90
C VAL A 121 -7.09 -9.95 2.76
N LEU A 122 -6.70 -10.27 1.53
CA LEU A 122 -5.65 -11.23 1.19
C LEU A 122 -4.75 -10.60 0.14
N GLU A 123 -3.44 -10.63 0.37
CA GLU A 123 -2.46 -10.05 -0.54
C GLU A 123 -1.23 -10.93 -0.66
N SER A 124 -0.65 -10.96 -1.86
CA SER A 124 0.69 -11.48 -2.12
C SER A 124 1.46 -10.44 -2.94
N PHE A 125 2.68 -10.18 -2.56
CA PHE A 125 3.51 -9.18 -3.21
C PHE A 125 5.00 -9.53 -3.13
N GLY A 126 5.78 -8.89 -3.96
CA GLY A 126 7.22 -9.12 -3.99
C GLY A 126 7.92 -8.35 -5.08
N ASP A 127 9.15 -8.72 -5.28
CA ASP A 127 9.99 -8.21 -6.35
C ASP A 127 10.74 -9.34 -7.06
N GLN A 128 11.51 -8.98 -8.11
CA GLN A 128 12.25 -9.96 -8.90
C GLN A 128 13.45 -10.58 -8.17
N HIS A 129 13.83 -10.06 -6.99
CA HIS A 129 15.04 -10.45 -6.26
C HIS A 129 14.78 -11.22 -4.97
N THR A 130 13.56 -11.12 -4.45
CA THR A 130 13.17 -11.71 -3.17
C THR A 130 12.03 -12.71 -3.32
N SER A 131 11.94 -13.65 -2.36
CA SER A 131 10.78 -14.51 -2.25
C SER A 131 9.53 -13.69 -1.97
N ALA A 132 8.41 -14.11 -2.51
CA ALA A 132 7.13 -13.44 -2.33
C ALA A 132 6.72 -13.37 -0.86
N TYR A 133 6.02 -12.32 -0.53
CA TYR A 133 5.34 -12.12 0.74
C TYR A 133 3.86 -12.47 0.58
N VAL A 134 3.24 -12.94 1.64
CA VAL A 134 1.80 -13.12 1.73
C VAL A 134 1.30 -12.52 3.04
N GLN A 135 0.18 -11.84 2.98
CA GLN A 135 -0.49 -11.33 4.17
C GLN A 135 -2.00 -11.47 4.04
N THR A 136 -2.63 -11.60 5.18
CA THR A 136 -4.09 -11.63 5.28
C THR A 136 -4.54 -10.86 6.51
N GLY A 137 -5.75 -10.34 6.47
CA GLY A 137 -6.25 -9.53 7.57
C GLY A 137 -7.69 -9.11 7.46
N LEU A 138 -8.05 -8.22 8.35
CA LEU A 138 -9.38 -7.63 8.43
C LEU A 138 -9.25 -6.10 8.38
N ARG A 139 -10.15 -5.49 7.64
CA ARG A 139 -10.35 -4.03 7.61
C ARG A 139 -11.72 -3.71 8.17
N TYR A 140 -11.75 -2.91 9.22
CA TYR A 140 -12.99 -2.49 9.86
C TYR A 140 -13.21 -0.98 9.67
N SER A 141 -14.31 -0.61 9.04
CA SER A 141 -14.74 0.78 8.90
C SER A 141 -15.54 1.20 10.13
N VAL A 142 -14.90 1.93 11.02
CA VAL A 142 -15.54 2.48 12.22
C VAL A 142 -16.54 3.56 11.83
N VAL A 143 -16.14 4.42 10.89
CA VAL A 143 -17.00 5.39 10.22
C VAL A 143 -16.79 5.18 8.72
N PRO A 144 -17.81 4.77 7.97
CA PRO A 144 -17.70 4.51 6.54
C PRO A 144 -16.99 5.67 5.83
N ASP A 145 -16.06 5.35 4.95
CA ASP A 145 -15.24 6.25 4.12
C ASP A 145 -14.34 7.23 4.88
N ILE A 146 -14.51 7.41 6.20
CA ILE A 146 -13.78 8.38 7.02
C ILE A 146 -12.72 7.72 7.88
N PHE A 147 -13.09 6.69 8.66
CA PHE A 147 -12.20 6.11 9.65
C PHE A 147 -12.18 4.59 9.58
N GLN A 148 -10.99 4.03 9.31
CA GLN A 148 -10.76 2.59 9.16
C GLN A 148 -9.63 2.12 10.06
N ILE A 149 -9.74 0.89 10.51
CA ILE A 149 -8.70 0.15 11.23
C ILE A 149 -8.40 -1.12 10.45
N ASP A 150 -7.14 -1.35 10.13
CA ASP A 150 -6.65 -2.53 9.45
C ASP A 150 -5.80 -3.38 10.42
N THR A 151 -5.95 -4.69 10.37
CA THR A 151 -5.07 -5.62 11.08
C THR A 151 -4.65 -6.71 10.11
N THR A 152 -3.36 -6.94 9.94
CA THR A 152 -2.85 -8.00 9.06
C THR A 152 -1.79 -8.83 9.75
N VAL A 153 -1.74 -10.10 9.38
CA VAL A 153 -0.64 -11.03 9.65
C VAL A 153 -0.04 -11.46 8.32
N GLY A 154 1.26 -11.62 8.28
CA GLY A 154 1.93 -12.00 7.04
C GLY A 154 3.27 -12.68 7.28
N ARG A 155 3.81 -13.23 6.20
CA ARG A 155 5.12 -13.87 6.16
C ARG A 155 5.76 -13.80 4.78
N GLN A 156 7.07 -13.97 4.73
CA GLN A 156 7.80 -14.19 3.49
C GLN A 156 7.89 -15.70 3.21
N PHE A 157 7.66 -16.13 1.96
CA PHE A 157 7.89 -17.51 1.56
C PHE A 157 9.38 -17.87 1.65
N ASN A 158 9.64 -19.10 2.02
CA ASN A 158 10.99 -19.68 2.09
C ASN A 158 11.97 -18.94 3.04
N LYS A 159 11.46 -18.24 4.03
CA LYS A 159 12.26 -17.61 5.07
C LYS A 159 11.66 -17.91 6.43
N ASP A 160 12.43 -18.59 7.26
CA ASP A 160 12.08 -18.80 8.65
C ASP A 160 12.15 -17.47 9.41
N ASP A 161 11.30 -17.31 10.43
CA ASP A 161 11.25 -16.13 11.31
C ASP A 161 10.93 -14.80 10.59
N SER A 162 10.13 -14.85 9.53
CA SER A 162 9.72 -13.66 8.78
C SER A 162 8.27 -13.22 9.02
N ASP A 163 7.65 -13.73 10.08
CA ASP A 163 6.27 -13.42 10.42
C ASP A 163 6.13 -12.00 10.99
N TRP A 164 5.06 -11.32 10.62
CA TRP A 164 4.73 -10.01 11.19
C TRP A 164 3.24 -9.88 11.48
N LEU A 165 2.96 -8.99 12.41
CA LEU A 165 1.62 -8.45 12.67
C LEU A 165 1.66 -6.95 12.40
N SER A 166 0.67 -6.43 11.70
CA SER A 166 0.51 -4.98 11.55
C SER A 166 -0.87 -4.51 11.98
N ILE A 167 -0.92 -3.30 12.49
CA ILE A 167 -2.15 -2.57 12.78
C ILE A 167 -2.04 -1.22 12.10
N GLY A 168 -3.01 -0.91 11.24
CA GLY A 168 -3.08 0.34 10.51
C GLY A 168 -4.31 1.14 10.90
N ILE A 169 -4.19 2.45 10.82
CA ILE A 169 -5.30 3.38 10.99
C ILE A 169 -5.33 4.29 9.76
N ARG A 170 -6.50 4.43 9.17
CA ARG A 170 -6.72 5.36 8.06
C ARG A 170 -7.81 6.35 8.44
N TYR A 171 -7.48 7.63 8.27
CA TYR A 171 -8.42 8.72 8.42
C TYR A 171 -8.50 9.51 7.12
N THR A 172 -9.69 9.62 6.56
CA THR A 172 -9.96 10.33 5.30
C THR A 172 -11.08 11.32 5.55
N PRO A 173 -10.79 12.60 5.83
CA PRO A 173 -11.85 13.59 6.05
C PRO A 173 -12.64 13.85 4.76
N ASP A 174 -13.94 14.10 4.88
CA ASP A 174 -14.85 14.33 3.75
C ASP A 174 -14.49 15.57 2.92
N LYS A 175 -13.90 16.56 3.53
CA LYS A 175 -13.43 17.79 2.87
C LYS A 175 -12.22 18.33 3.62
N LEU A 176 -11.13 18.58 2.91
CA LEU A 176 -10.00 19.32 3.45
C LEU A 176 -10.08 20.83 3.16
N PHE A 177 -10.95 21.23 2.22
CA PHE A 177 -11.23 22.64 1.86
C PHE A 177 -12.63 22.78 1.24
#